data_0721146e2d7a9001ca97e48d2dbfe9e3
#
_entry.id   0721146e2d7a9001ca97e48d2dbfe9e3
#
_cell.length_a   1.000
_cell.length_b   1.000
_cell.length_c   1.000
_cell.angle_alpha   90.00
_cell.angle_beta   90.00
_cell.angle_gamma   90.00
#
_symmetry.space_group_name_H-M   'P 1'
#
loop_
_entity.id
_entity.type
_entity.pdbx_description
1 polymer ?
#
loop_
_entity_poly.entity_id
_entity_poly.type
_entity_poly.pdbx_seq_one_letter_code
_entity_poly.pdbx_strand_id
1 'polypeptide(L)'
;MMKYPAKDVTIPKRLQNFGNGRLPDNMLKPVKCGGRMFIRAAEDFDELYEAALAAGIKLRNVGDYRSYEAQKQLFEQRYSKRDEGRKPQVTRTVEGVKYFLRKGASPSSTPGKSNHGFGLAIDLGVEVKGALKALGSEAKALKWMCENAPSFNFFLQSSDPKSPEFEAWHWQWCKPSE
;
A
#
# COMPACT_ATOMS: atom_id res chain seq x y z
N MET A 1 16.31 -17.83 -6.68
CA MET A 1 16.15 -16.39 -6.30
C MET A 1 14.67 -16.07 -6.27
N MET A 2 14.16 -15.36 -5.24
CA MET A 2 12.76 -14.98 -5.15
C MET A 2 12.45 -13.95 -6.26
N LYS A 3 11.36 -14.18 -6.99
CA LYS A 3 10.86 -13.24 -8.01
C LYS A 3 9.78 -12.37 -7.35
N TYR A 4 9.94 -11.07 -7.42
CA TYR A 4 8.99 -10.10 -6.86
C TYR A 4 8.05 -9.64 -7.98
N PRO A 5 6.76 -9.99 -7.94
CA PRO A 5 5.80 -9.61 -8.96
C PRO A 5 5.45 -8.13 -8.80
N ALA A 6 5.79 -7.30 -9.77
CA ALA A 6 5.46 -5.87 -9.75
C ALA A 6 4.62 -5.48 -10.96
N LYS A 7 3.72 -4.52 -10.77
CA LYS A 7 2.86 -3.98 -11.81
C LYS A 7 2.32 -2.61 -11.39
N ASP A 8 2.24 -1.68 -12.34
CA ASP A 8 1.66 -0.36 -12.10
C ASP A 8 0.14 -0.43 -11.94
N VAL A 9 -0.37 0.40 -11.06
CA VAL A 9 -1.81 0.57 -10.84
C VAL A 9 -2.42 1.34 -12.01
N THR A 10 -3.46 0.76 -12.60
CA THR A 10 -4.36 1.50 -13.50
C THR A 10 -5.61 1.86 -12.70
N ILE A 11 -5.91 3.17 -12.63
CA ILE A 11 -7.10 3.63 -11.89
C ILE A 11 -8.36 3.25 -12.68
N PRO A 12 -9.26 2.44 -12.10
CA PRO A 12 -10.52 2.06 -12.74
C PRO A 12 -11.33 3.27 -13.21
N LYS A 13 -12.00 3.18 -14.35
CA LYS A 13 -12.85 4.25 -14.90
C LYS A 13 -13.85 4.79 -13.87
N ARG A 14 -14.43 3.90 -13.06
CA ARG A 14 -15.38 4.25 -11.99
C ARG A 14 -14.80 5.18 -10.92
N LEU A 15 -13.47 5.16 -10.73
CA LEU A 15 -12.79 5.97 -9.72
C LEU A 15 -12.21 7.27 -10.28
N GLN A 16 -12.11 7.42 -11.61
CA GLN A 16 -11.48 8.58 -12.25
C GLN A 16 -12.21 9.90 -11.98
N ASN A 17 -13.51 9.85 -11.67
CA ASN A 17 -14.32 11.03 -11.33
C ASN A 17 -14.20 11.45 -9.86
N PHE A 18 -13.51 10.66 -9.03
CA PHE A 18 -13.28 10.98 -7.63
C PHE A 18 -11.87 11.49 -7.40
N GLY A 19 -11.73 12.47 -6.51
CA GLY A 19 -10.42 12.89 -6.03
C GLY A 19 -9.76 11.78 -5.21
N ASN A 20 -8.44 11.63 -5.35
CA ASN A 20 -7.67 10.68 -4.54
C ASN A 20 -7.84 10.98 -3.04
N GLY A 21 -8.23 9.98 -2.26
CA GLY A 21 -8.57 10.10 -0.85
C GLY A 21 -9.96 10.69 -0.58
N ARG A 22 -10.82 10.79 -1.58
CA ARG A 22 -12.18 11.37 -1.48
C ARG A 22 -13.25 10.42 -1.99
N LEU A 23 -13.01 9.12 -1.86
CA LEU A 23 -14.02 8.12 -2.23
C LEU A 23 -15.19 8.16 -1.24
N PRO A 24 -16.44 8.12 -1.73
CA PRO A 24 -17.60 7.96 -0.87
C PRO A 24 -17.64 6.54 -0.28
N ASP A 25 -18.29 6.40 0.87
CA ASP A 25 -18.33 5.14 1.62
C ASP A 25 -18.93 3.97 0.82
N ASN A 26 -19.88 4.24 -0.08
CA ASN A 26 -20.46 3.22 -0.95
C ASN A 26 -19.51 2.67 -2.03
N MET A 27 -18.32 3.25 -2.20
CA MET A 27 -17.25 2.73 -3.05
C MET A 27 -16.24 1.90 -2.28
N LEU A 28 -16.37 1.82 -0.95
CA LEU A 28 -15.46 1.12 -0.06
C LEU A 28 -16.15 -0.07 0.60
N LYS A 29 -15.43 -1.17 0.74
CA LYS A 29 -15.88 -2.40 1.42
C LYS A 29 -14.86 -2.82 2.47
N PRO A 30 -15.29 -3.23 3.68
CA PRO A 30 -14.42 -3.87 4.65
C PRO A 30 -13.77 -5.13 4.06
N VAL A 31 -12.53 -5.41 4.45
CA VAL A 31 -11.81 -6.63 4.11
C VAL A 31 -11.58 -7.51 5.35
N LYS A 32 -11.47 -8.82 5.15
CA LYS A 32 -11.43 -9.82 6.23
C LYS A 32 -10.27 -9.65 7.20
N CYS A 33 -9.14 -9.10 6.79
CA CYS A 33 -8.03 -8.81 7.71
C CYS A 33 -8.15 -7.47 8.45
N GLY A 34 -9.27 -6.76 8.28
CA GLY A 34 -9.53 -5.42 8.80
C GLY A 34 -9.18 -4.32 7.80
N GLY A 35 -9.79 -3.15 7.98
CA GLY A 35 -9.66 -2.02 7.07
C GLY A 35 -10.65 -2.05 5.90
N ARG A 36 -10.49 -1.13 4.95
CA ARG A 36 -11.40 -0.97 3.80
C ARG A 36 -10.61 -0.77 2.51
N MET A 37 -11.14 -1.31 1.41
CA MET A 37 -10.62 -1.13 0.07
C MET A 37 -11.74 -0.77 -0.91
N PHE A 38 -11.40 -0.33 -2.12
CA PHE A 38 -12.36 -0.24 -3.21
C PHE A 38 -13.07 -1.58 -3.40
N ILE A 39 -14.39 -1.57 -3.59
CA ILE A 39 -15.24 -2.76 -3.54
C ILE A 39 -14.65 -3.94 -4.32
N ARG A 40 -14.24 -3.72 -5.58
CA ARG A 40 -13.68 -4.79 -6.42
C ARG A 40 -12.32 -5.28 -5.94
N ALA A 41 -11.49 -4.36 -5.45
CA ALA A 41 -10.21 -4.73 -4.85
C ALA A 41 -10.41 -5.53 -3.56
N ALA A 42 -11.42 -5.16 -2.76
CA ALA A 42 -11.78 -5.87 -1.54
C ALA A 42 -12.29 -7.30 -1.82
N GLU A 43 -13.06 -7.49 -2.89
CA GLU A 43 -13.54 -8.81 -3.30
C GLU A 43 -12.36 -9.73 -3.66
N ASP A 44 -11.49 -9.29 -4.56
CA ASP A 44 -10.28 -10.04 -4.95
C ASP A 44 -9.33 -10.25 -3.74
N PHE A 45 -9.26 -9.27 -2.81
CA PHE A 45 -8.44 -9.40 -1.60
C PHE A 45 -8.99 -10.43 -0.61
N ASP A 46 -10.30 -10.48 -0.43
CA ASP A 46 -10.93 -11.46 0.47
C ASP A 46 -10.69 -12.90 0.00
N GLU A 47 -10.64 -13.13 -1.33
CA GLU A 47 -10.26 -14.43 -1.89
C GLU A 47 -8.76 -14.73 -1.64
N LEU A 48 -7.88 -13.76 -1.84
CA LEU A 48 -6.45 -13.86 -1.50
C LEU A 48 -6.26 -14.18 -0.01
N TYR A 49 -6.99 -13.50 0.87
CA TYR A 49 -6.91 -13.71 2.31
C TYR A 49 -7.28 -15.14 2.71
N GLU A 50 -8.38 -15.68 2.15
CA GLU A 50 -8.79 -17.07 2.42
C GLU A 50 -7.77 -18.08 1.92
N ALA A 51 -7.20 -17.85 0.73
CA ALA A 51 -6.13 -18.71 0.20
C ALA A 51 -4.87 -18.67 1.09
N ALA A 52 -4.49 -17.49 1.57
CA ALA A 52 -3.38 -17.33 2.50
C ALA A 52 -3.64 -18.05 3.84
N LEU A 53 -4.85 -17.91 4.37
CA LEU A 53 -5.25 -18.55 5.62
C LEU A 53 -5.24 -20.08 5.49
N ALA A 54 -5.71 -20.62 4.37
CA ALA A 54 -5.65 -22.04 4.05
C ALA A 54 -4.21 -22.58 3.95
N ALA A 55 -3.26 -21.72 3.53
CA ALA A 55 -1.83 -22.02 3.53
C ALA A 55 -1.14 -21.80 4.90
N GLY A 56 -1.91 -21.51 5.95
CA GLY A 56 -1.41 -21.25 7.30
C GLY A 56 -0.75 -19.88 7.47
N ILE A 57 -1.09 -18.92 6.61
CA ILE A 57 -0.57 -17.55 6.63
C ILE A 57 -1.71 -16.60 7.01
N LYS A 58 -1.67 -16.07 8.23
CA LYS A 58 -2.68 -15.15 8.73
C LYS A 58 -2.26 -13.71 8.48
N LEU A 59 -2.70 -13.14 7.37
CA LEU A 59 -2.43 -11.76 7.00
C LEU A 59 -3.13 -10.79 7.96
N ARG A 60 -2.52 -9.62 8.19
CA ARG A 60 -3.03 -8.53 9.02
C ARG A 60 -2.90 -7.22 8.27
N ASN A 61 -3.95 -6.43 8.29
CA ASN A 61 -3.91 -5.08 7.77
C ASN A 61 -3.07 -4.18 8.69
N VAL A 62 -2.16 -3.42 8.11
CA VAL A 62 -1.39 -2.35 8.77
C VAL A 62 -1.51 -1.01 8.05
N GLY A 63 -2.22 -0.95 6.92
CA GLY A 63 -2.56 0.25 6.18
C GLY A 63 -3.50 -0.07 5.01
N ASP A 64 -4.62 0.63 4.93
CA ASP A 64 -5.70 0.40 3.97
C ASP A 64 -6.11 1.70 3.26
N TYR A 65 -7.38 1.85 2.85
CA TYR A 65 -7.86 3.11 2.29
C TYR A 65 -7.48 4.30 3.19
N ARG A 66 -6.89 5.30 2.57
CA ARG A 66 -6.46 6.51 3.29
C ARG A 66 -7.13 7.74 2.69
N SER A 67 -7.90 8.44 3.51
CA SER A 67 -8.51 9.71 3.09
C SER A 67 -7.45 10.76 2.75
N TYR A 68 -7.84 11.77 1.96
CA TYR A 68 -6.95 12.89 1.63
C TYR A 68 -6.42 13.58 2.89
N GLU A 69 -7.28 13.80 3.89
CA GLU A 69 -6.89 14.46 5.14
C GLU A 69 -5.92 13.60 5.95
N ALA A 70 -6.14 12.28 6.02
CA ALA A 70 -5.21 11.37 6.69
C ALA A 70 -3.85 11.31 5.97
N GLN A 71 -3.84 11.31 4.62
CA GLN A 71 -2.59 11.38 3.86
C GLN A 71 -1.86 12.71 4.06
N LYS A 72 -2.61 13.81 4.15
CA LYS A 72 -2.05 15.14 4.43
C LYS A 72 -1.40 15.20 5.81
N GLN A 73 -2.09 14.72 6.85
CA GLN A 73 -1.54 14.63 8.20
C GLN A 73 -0.26 13.77 8.25
N LEU A 74 -0.29 12.59 7.61
CA LEU A 74 0.90 11.73 7.52
C LEU A 74 2.06 12.43 6.81
N PHE A 75 1.78 13.16 5.74
CA PHE A 75 2.78 13.92 5.01
C PHE A 75 3.38 15.03 5.88
N GLU A 76 2.57 15.82 6.58
CA GLU A 76 3.00 16.91 7.47
C GLU A 76 3.82 16.40 8.68
N GLN A 77 3.51 15.21 9.18
CA GLN A 77 4.32 14.55 10.21
C GLN A 77 5.72 14.16 9.69
N ARG A 78 5.80 13.72 8.43
CA ARG A 78 7.04 13.17 7.86
C ARG A 78 7.90 14.21 7.16
N TYR A 79 7.32 15.28 6.66
CA TYR A 79 8.01 16.32 5.89
C TYR A 79 7.92 17.68 6.55
N SER A 80 8.93 18.51 6.31
CA SER A 80 9.05 19.87 6.81
C SER A 80 9.42 20.81 5.65
N LYS A 81 9.03 22.08 5.77
CA LYS A 81 9.51 23.14 4.85
C LYS A 81 10.98 23.50 5.10
N ARG A 82 11.56 23.05 6.22
CA ARG A 82 12.97 23.24 6.56
C ARG A 82 13.75 21.97 6.29
N ASP A 83 14.94 22.09 5.73
CA ASP A 83 15.91 21.00 5.66
C ASP A 83 16.56 20.80 7.04
N GLU A 84 16.31 19.64 7.64
CA GLU A 84 16.88 19.24 8.93
C GLU A 84 18.24 18.52 8.78
N GLY A 85 18.83 18.58 7.59
CA GLY A 85 20.16 17.99 7.30
C GLY A 85 20.15 16.46 7.27
N ARG A 86 19.06 15.83 6.82
CA ARG A 86 19.00 14.39 6.54
C ARG A 86 19.90 14.04 5.35
N LYS A 87 20.59 12.92 5.43
CA LYS A 87 21.44 12.41 4.32
C LYS A 87 21.15 10.91 4.10
N PRO A 88 20.84 10.45 2.87
CA PRO A 88 20.52 11.29 1.69
C PRO A 88 19.21 12.06 1.91
N GLN A 89 19.12 13.28 1.38
CA GLN A 89 17.90 14.08 1.49
C GLN A 89 16.86 13.61 0.47
N VAL A 90 15.61 13.47 0.91
CA VAL A 90 14.44 13.17 0.08
C VAL A 90 13.49 14.36 0.13
N THR A 91 13.12 14.86 -1.04
CA THR A 91 12.24 16.01 -1.16
C THR A 91 10.96 15.69 -1.91
N ARG A 92 9.91 16.46 -1.66
CA ARG A 92 8.65 16.46 -2.39
C ARG A 92 8.24 17.91 -2.66
N THR A 93 7.55 18.14 -3.75
CA THR A 93 6.95 19.44 -4.06
C THR A 93 5.44 19.30 -4.05
N VAL A 94 4.75 20.14 -3.28
CA VAL A 94 3.30 20.20 -3.19
C VAL A 94 2.90 21.65 -3.44
N GLU A 95 2.07 21.89 -4.46
CA GLU A 95 1.58 23.22 -4.83
C GLU A 95 2.72 24.27 -4.95
N GLY A 96 3.82 23.86 -5.58
CA GLY A 96 5.00 24.74 -5.78
C GLY A 96 5.91 24.88 -4.55
N VAL A 97 5.51 24.37 -3.38
CA VAL A 97 6.31 24.43 -2.16
C VAL A 97 7.14 23.16 -2.01
N LYS A 98 8.45 23.32 -1.79
CA LYS A 98 9.38 22.22 -1.54
C LYS A 98 9.37 21.82 -0.07
N TYR A 99 9.26 20.50 0.16
CA TYR A 99 9.30 19.88 1.47
C TYR A 99 10.46 18.89 1.55
N PHE A 100 11.03 18.77 2.73
CA PHE A 100 12.18 17.94 3.06
C PHE A 100 11.75 16.83 4.04
N LEU A 101 12.15 15.59 3.76
CA LEU A 101 11.87 14.47 4.65
C LEU A 101 12.63 14.64 5.97
N ARG A 102 11.92 14.57 7.09
CA ARG A 102 12.49 14.71 8.44
C ARG A 102 13.47 13.58 8.75
N LYS A 103 14.42 13.83 9.64
CA LYS A 103 15.30 12.79 10.17
C LYS A 103 14.47 11.68 10.83
N GLY A 104 14.81 10.41 10.54
CA GLY A 104 14.15 9.23 11.10
C GLY A 104 12.78 8.91 10.49
N ALA A 105 12.20 9.79 9.65
CA ALA A 105 10.94 9.51 8.99
C ALA A 105 11.13 8.64 7.74
N SER A 106 10.14 7.80 7.44
CA SER A 106 10.05 7.06 6.17
C SER A 106 9.39 7.93 5.10
N PRO A 107 9.78 7.82 3.82
CA PRO A 107 9.12 8.51 2.73
C PRO A 107 7.62 8.19 2.67
N SER A 108 6.84 9.11 2.14
CA SER A 108 5.44 8.88 1.80
C SER A 108 5.06 9.64 0.53
N SER A 109 3.95 9.22 -0.07
CA SER A 109 3.32 9.95 -1.18
C SER A 109 2.84 11.32 -0.71
N THR A 110 2.82 12.28 -1.63
CA THR A 110 2.16 13.58 -1.40
C THR A 110 0.64 13.40 -1.29
N PRO A 111 -0.07 14.31 -0.59
CA PRO A 111 -1.52 14.29 -0.56
C PRO A 111 -2.12 14.21 -1.97
N GLY A 112 -3.10 13.35 -2.17
CA GLY A 112 -3.75 13.15 -3.47
C GLY A 112 -2.96 12.30 -4.49
N LYS A 113 -1.86 11.64 -4.10
CA LYS A 113 -1.02 10.83 -5.00
C LYS A 113 -0.77 9.38 -4.52
N SER A 114 -1.41 8.97 -3.44
CA SER A 114 -1.24 7.62 -2.88
C SER A 114 -2.22 6.62 -3.49
N ASN A 115 -1.79 5.40 -3.81
CA ASN A 115 -2.68 4.32 -4.24
C ASN A 115 -3.67 3.90 -3.14
N HIS A 116 -3.34 4.12 -1.87
CA HIS A 116 -4.27 3.99 -0.76
C HIS A 116 -5.47 4.95 -0.86
N GLY A 117 -5.30 6.13 -1.48
CA GLY A 117 -6.36 7.11 -1.64
C GLY A 117 -7.44 6.73 -2.66
N PHE A 118 -7.19 5.71 -3.48
CA PHE A 118 -8.22 5.09 -4.32
C PHE A 118 -8.70 3.74 -3.78
N GLY A 119 -8.25 3.34 -2.57
CA GLY A 119 -8.56 2.03 -2.02
C GLY A 119 -7.98 0.87 -2.83
N LEU A 120 -6.94 1.12 -3.61
CA LEU A 120 -6.31 0.16 -4.51
C LEU A 120 -5.01 -0.43 -3.93
N ALA A 121 -4.63 -0.04 -2.71
CA ALA A 121 -3.46 -0.57 -2.02
C ALA A 121 -3.79 -0.95 -0.59
N ILE A 122 -3.08 -1.96 -0.10
CA ILE A 122 -3.12 -2.43 1.28
C ILE A 122 -1.70 -2.75 1.75
N ASP A 123 -1.37 -2.29 2.95
CA ASP A 123 -0.14 -2.65 3.63
C ASP A 123 -0.40 -3.84 4.55
N LEU A 124 0.42 -4.87 4.46
CA LEU A 124 0.21 -6.14 5.14
C LEU A 124 1.33 -6.49 6.10
N GLY A 125 0.92 -6.90 7.28
CA GLY A 125 1.72 -7.72 8.19
C GLY A 125 1.23 -9.16 8.20
N VAL A 126 1.86 -9.99 9.01
CA VAL A 126 1.47 -11.38 9.23
C VAL A 126 1.49 -11.71 10.73
N GLU A 127 0.52 -12.49 11.18
CA GLU A 127 0.50 -12.97 12.56
C GLU A 127 1.31 -14.26 12.69
N VAL A 128 2.34 -14.23 13.53
CA VAL A 128 3.19 -15.39 13.84
C VAL A 128 3.19 -15.61 15.34
N LYS A 129 2.70 -16.76 15.79
CA LYS A 129 2.59 -17.12 17.21
C LYS A 129 1.89 -16.03 18.05
N GLY A 130 0.81 -15.45 17.52
CA GLY A 130 0.03 -14.42 18.19
C GLY A 130 0.63 -13.00 18.12
N ALA A 131 1.81 -12.82 17.53
CA ALA A 131 2.45 -11.51 17.37
C ALA A 131 2.36 -11.01 15.93
N LEU A 132 2.11 -9.71 15.75
CA LEU A 132 2.20 -9.05 14.45
C LEU A 132 3.65 -8.90 14.03
N LYS A 133 3.99 -9.37 12.84
CA LYS A 133 5.30 -9.21 12.20
C LYS A 133 5.16 -8.46 10.87
N ALA A 134 6.21 -7.73 10.49
CA ALA A 134 6.27 -7.16 9.16
C ALA A 134 6.33 -8.29 8.12
N LEU A 135 5.52 -8.21 7.06
CA LEU A 135 5.47 -9.25 6.02
C LEU A 135 6.86 -9.49 5.40
N GLY A 136 7.64 -8.43 5.18
CA GLY A 136 9.00 -8.52 4.65
C GLY A 136 10.00 -9.24 5.55
N SER A 137 9.74 -9.39 6.87
CA SER A 137 10.59 -10.12 7.79
C SER A 137 10.28 -11.63 7.86
N GLU A 138 9.15 -12.05 7.27
CA GLU A 138 8.67 -13.44 7.32
C GLU A 138 8.78 -14.10 5.93
N ALA A 139 9.95 -14.68 5.66
CA ALA A 139 10.32 -15.19 4.35
C ALA A 139 9.30 -16.17 3.74
N LYS A 140 8.69 -17.06 4.56
CA LYS A 140 7.67 -18.02 4.12
C LYS A 140 6.43 -17.29 3.63
N ALA A 141 5.94 -16.32 4.38
CA ALA A 141 4.75 -15.57 4.04
C ALA A 141 4.97 -14.67 2.81
N LEU A 142 6.11 -13.97 2.76
CA LEU A 142 6.48 -13.14 1.61
C LEU A 142 6.62 -13.98 0.33
N LYS A 143 7.28 -15.14 0.41
CA LYS A 143 7.41 -16.04 -0.74
C LYS A 143 6.05 -16.49 -1.24
N TRP A 144 5.18 -16.93 -0.34
CA TRP A 144 3.83 -17.35 -0.70
C TRP A 144 3.05 -16.21 -1.38
N MET A 145 3.11 -14.99 -0.82
CA MET A 145 2.48 -13.82 -1.43
C MET A 145 3.01 -13.54 -2.83
N CYS A 146 4.34 -13.58 -3.03
CA CYS A 146 4.93 -13.38 -4.35
C CYS A 146 4.48 -14.42 -5.38
N GLU A 147 4.23 -15.65 -4.97
CA GLU A 147 3.82 -16.75 -5.85
C GLU A 147 2.31 -16.75 -6.14
N ASN A 148 1.48 -16.27 -5.20
CA ASN A 148 0.02 -16.46 -5.27
C ASN A 148 -0.76 -15.15 -5.46
N ALA A 149 -0.33 -14.03 -4.88
CA ALA A 149 -1.08 -12.77 -4.94
C ALA A 149 -1.38 -12.27 -6.38
N PRO A 150 -0.51 -12.50 -7.39
CA PRO A 150 -0.83 -12.14 -8.79
C PRO A 150 -2.09 -12.81 -9.35
N SER A 151 -2.44 -14.01 -8.89
CA SER A 151 -3.66 -14.71 -9.31
C SER A 151 -4.94 -14.02 -8.80
N PHE A 152 -4.80 -13.16 -7.80
CA PHE A 152 -5.86 -12.34 -7.21
C PHE A 152 -5.69 -10.84 -7.58
N ASN A 153 -4.92 -10.54 -8.62
CA ASN A 153 -4.65 -9.19 -9.13
C ASN A 153 -3.85 -8.28 -8.15
N PHE A 154 -3.13 -8.84 -7.17
CA PHE A 154 -2.27 -8.07 -6.27
C PHE A 154 -0.80 -8.19 -6.63
N PHE A 155 -0.12 -7.04 -6.69
CA PHE A 155 1.28 -6.92 -7.11
C PHE A 155 2.01 -5.92 -6.19
N LEU A 156 3.34 -6.04 -6.14
CA LEU A 156 4.21 -5.03 -5.53
C LEU A 156 4.37 -3.81 -6.46
N GLN A 157 4.78 -2.69 -5.90
CA GLN A 157 5.09 -1.49 -6.68
C GLN A 157 6.43 -1.60 -7.42
N SER A 158 7.40 -2.31 -6.87
CA SER A 158 8.71 -2.55 -7.48
C SER A 158 9.10 -4.01 -7.40
N SER A 159 9.77 -4.52 -8.44
CA SER A 159 10.37 -5.85 -8.47
C SER A 159 11.84 -5.87 -8.01
N ASP A 160 12.46 -4.70 -7.82
CA ASP A 160 13.85 -4.58 -7.38
C ASP A 160 13.91 -4.31 -5.87
N PRO A 161 14.38 -5.28 -5.05
CA PRO A 161 14.48 -5.10 -3.61
C PRO A 161 15.51 -4.03 -3.18
N LYS A 162 16.32 -3.52 -4.11
CA LYS A 162 17.23 -2.39 -3.87
C LYS A 162 16.61 -1.04 -4.22
N SER A 163 15.47 -1.04 -4.90
CA SER A 163 14.75 0.18 -5.22
C SER A 163 14.24 0.86 -3.93
N PRO A 164 14.32 2.19 -3.83
CA PRO A 164 13.70 2.93 -2.73
C PRO A 164 12.17 2.82 -2.71
N GLU A 165 11.57 2.34 -3.80
CA GLU A 165 10.13 2.11 -3.94
C GLU A 165 9.73 0.67 -3.58
N PHE A 166 10.70 -0.20 -3.24
CA PHE A 166 10.41 -1.56 -2.84
C PHE A 166 9.92 -1.60 -1.39
N GLU A 167 8.67 -1.99 -1.24
CA GLU A 167 8.03 -2.17 0.06
C GLU A 167 7.36 -3.55 0.08
N ALA A 168 7.99 -4.54 0.73
CA ALA A 168 7.53 -5.93 0.76
C ALA A 168 6.14 -6.11 1.40
N TRP A 169 5.66 -5.11 2.13
CA TRP A 169 4.36 -5.06 2.77
C TRP A 169 3.29 -4.38 1.92
N HIS A 170 3.66 -3.54 0.92
CA HIS A 170 2.75 -2.74 0.11
C HIS A 170 2.28 -3.51 -1.13
N TRP A 171 1.02 -3.94 -1.12
CA TRP A 171 0.40 -4.68 -2.20
C TRP A 171 -0.69 -3.86 -2.86
N GLN A 172 -0.64 -3.76 -4.17
CA GLN A 172 -1.57 -2.94 -4.93
C GLN A 172 -2.37 -3.76 -5.94
N TRP A 173 -3.66 -3.44 -6.03
CA TRP A 173 -4.57 -4.10 -6.93
C TRP A 173 -4.43 -3.55 -8.36
N CYS A 174 -4.14 -4.44 -9.31
CA CYS A 174 -3.81 -4.13 -10.69
C CYS A 174 -4.62 -5.00 -11.64
N LYS A 175 -5.94 -4.85 -11.65
CA LYS A 175 -6.81 -5.57 -12.60
C LYS A 175 -6.85 -4.82 -13.93
N PRO A 176 -6.62 -5.49 -15.08
CA PRO A 176 -6.80 -4.85 -16.38
C PRO A 176 -8.27 -4.54 -16.61
N SER A 177 -8.56 -3.34 -17.09
CA SER A 177 -9.86 -2.84 -17.60
C SER A 177 -11.11 -3.13 -16.75
N GLU A 178 -11.43 -2.22 -15.85
CA GLU A 178 -12.83 -1.90 -15.52
C GLU A 178 -13.19 -0.49 -15.95
#